data_d7dfc2cb309f4b6c46c4af2ece8633b4
#
_entry.id   d7dfc2cb309f4b6c46c4af2ece8633b4
#
_cell.length_a   1.000
_cell.length_b   1.000
_cell.length_c   1.000
_cell.angle_alpha   90.00
_cell.angle_beta   90.00
_cell.angle_gamma   90.00
#
_symmetry.space_group_name_H-M   'P 1'
#
loop_
_entity.id
_entity.type
_entity.pdbx_description
1 polymer ?
#
loop_
_entity_poly.entity_id
_entity_poly.type
_entity_poly.pdbx_seq_one_letter_code
_entity_poly.pdbx_strand_id
1 'polypeptide(L)'
;MSKEQFIIAMRFLASSVSVISAKDQSGKLYSMTASSVTSLTIDPPSVLVCVNNSASIHDVLTQGKNLCINILQKNQQEISNLCSSKQRESQRFDNDFWDTSHVPFVKKAQSNIFCKVEETIAYHTHKIVIASVESSQSADTFNTLMYADGGYLD
;
A
#
# COMPACT_ATOMS: atom_id res chain seq x y z
N MET A 1 -8.39 22.97 -16.93
CA MET A 1 -7.13 22.54 -16.29
C MET A 1 -6.53 21.42 -17.12
N SER A 2 -5.22 21.52 -17.45
CA SER A 2 -4.54 20.47 -18.21
C SER A 2 -4.11 19.33 -17.30
N LYS A 3 -3.83 18.15 -17.89
CA LYS A 3 -3.28 17.01 -17.13
C LYS A 3 -1.94 17.37 -16.49
N GLU A 4 -1.11 18.13 -17.19
CA GLU A 4 0.20 18.56 -16.71
C GLU A 4 0.09 19.43 -15.46
N GLN A 5 -0.83 20.39 -15.47
CA GLN A 5 -1.07 21.26 -14.29
C GLN A 5 -1.54 20.44 -13.08
N PHE A 6 -2.40 19.45 -13.30
CA PHE A 6 -2.85 18.54 -12.24
C PHE A 6 -1.69 17.71 -11.69
N ILE A 7 -0.86 17.12 -12.56
CA ILE A 7 0.30 16.32 -12.15
C ILE A 7 1.26 17.16 -11.31
N ILE A 8 1.54 18.40 -11.74
CA ILE A 8 2.42 19.32 -11.00
C ILE A 8 1.85 19.59 -9.60
N ALA A 9 0.56 19.87 -9.51
CA ALA A 9 -0.08 20.11 -8.22
C ALA A 9 0.02 18.89 -7.29
N MET A 10 -0.22 17.69 -7.83
CA MET A 10 -0.13 16.45 -7.04
C MET A 10 1.31 16.10 -6.61
N ARG A 11 2.33 16.53 -7.35
CA ARG A 11 3.72 16.34 -6.95
C ARG A 11 4.06 17.04 -5.65
N PHE A 12 3.36 18.12 -5.32
CA PHE A 12 3.59 18.87 -4.07
C PHE A 12 2.83 18.30 -2.88
N LEU A 13 1.99 17.30 -3.10
CA LEU A 13 1.32 16.59 -2.01
C LEU A 13 2.27 15.54 -1.44
N ALA A 14 2.99 15.90 -0.38
CA ALA A 14 3.88 14.98 0.31
C ALA A 14 3.06 13.88 1.02
N SER A 15 3.53 12.65 0.93
CA SER A 15 2.87 11.52 1.56
C SER A 15 3.86 10.47 2.03
N SER A 16 3.43 9.66 2.99
CA SER A 16 4.14 8.43 3.34
C SER A 16 4.09 7.44 2.18
N VAL A 17 5.12 6.60 2.10
CA VAL A 17 5.18 5.52 1.13
C VAL A 17 4.74 4.24 1.81
N SER A 18 3.75 3.57 1.22
CA SER A 18 3.24 2.30 1.72
C SER A 18 3.32 1.22 0.65
N VAL A 19 3.37 -0.04 1.09
CA VAL A 19 3.17 -1.20 0.23
C VAL A 19 1.92 -1.92 0.71
N ILE A 20 0.99 -2.14 -0.20
CA ILE A 20 -0.22 -2.92 0.06
C ILE A 20 0.09 -4.36 -0.29
N SER A 21 -0.22 -5.31 0.58
CA SER A 21 0.06 -6.72 0.36
C SER A 21 -1.14 -7.59 0.69
N ALA A 22 -1.30 -8.67 -0.06
CA ALA A 22 -2.40 -9.61 0.10
C ALA A 22 -2.02 -10.98 -0.46
N LYS A 23 -2.82 -11.98 -0.13
CA LYS A 23 -2.69 -13.34 -0.61
C LYS A 23 -4.04 -13.78 -1.15
N ASP A 24 -4.06 -14.42 -2.32
CA ASP A 24 -5.29 -14.96 -2.86
C ASP A 24 -5.62 -16.34 -2.27
N GLN A 25 -6.74 -16.93 -2.70
CA GLN A 25 -7.19 -18.23 -2.21
C GLN A 25 -6.23 -19.38 -2.53
N SER A 26 -5.44 -19.25 -3.60
CA SER A 26 -4.44 -20.25 -3.99
C SER A 26 -3.13 -20.12 -3.23
N GLY A 27 -2.97 -19.08 -2.43
CA GLY A 27 -1.75 -18.76 -1.70
C GLY A 27 -0.78 -17.88 -2.48
N LYS A 28 -1.15 -17.41 -3.67
CA LYS A 28 -0.31 -16.48 -4.43
C LYS A 28 -0.27 -15.12 -3.75
N LEU A 29 0.93 -14.55 -3.70
CA LEU A 29 1.22 -13.29 -3.02
C LEU A 29 1.18 -12.11 -4.00
N TYR A 30 0.63 -11.00 -3.54
CA TYR A 30 0.49 -9.77 -4.32
C TYR A 30 0.93 -8.57 -3.51
N SER A 31 1.50 -7.59 -4.18
CA SER A 31 1.87 -6.31 -3.56
C SER A 31 1.80 -5.17 -4.57
N MET A 32 1.65 -3.96 -4.05
CA MET A 32 1.81 -2.73 -4.82
C MET A 32 2.27 -1.60 -3.91
N THR A 33 3.10 -0.71 -4.43
CA THR A 33 3.46 0.53 -3.75
C THR A 33 2.34 1.54 -3.91
N ALA A 34 1.99 2.22 -2.84
CA ALA A 34 0.93 3.22 -2.83
C ALA A 34 1.30 4.40 -1.94
N SER A 35 0.91 5.59 -2.37
CA SER A 35 0.97 6.83 -1.57
C SER A 35 -0.43 7.37 -1.25
N SER A 36 -1.47 6.67 -1.65
CA SER A 36 -2.88 7.09 -1.55
C SER A 36 -3.59 6.53 -0.33
N VAL A 37 -2.84 6.16 0.72
CA VAL A 37 -3.42 5.66 1.98
C VAL A 37 -3.85 6.84 2.84
N THR A 38 -5.08 6.79 3.34
CA THR A 38 -5.55 7.78 4.32
C THR A 38 -6.45 7.13 5.38
N SER A 39 -6.39 7.65 6.60
CA SER A 39 -7.34 7.27 7.63
C SER A 39 -8.74 7.81 7.26
N LEU A 40 -9.77 7.00 7.45
CA LEU A 40 -11.13 7.37 7.10
C LEU A 40 -11.94 7.73 8.35
N THR A 41 -11.95 6.84 9.34
CA THR A 41 -12.66 7.05 10.60
C THR A 41 -11.98 6.27 11.71
N ILE A 42 -12.12 6.73 12.94
CA ILE A 42 -11.58 6.06 14.11
C ILE A 42 -12.61 5.15 14.81
N ASP A 43 -13.89 5.32 14.47
CA ASP A 43 -14.97 4.54 15.07
C ASP A 43 -15.97 4.03 14.01
N PRO A 44 -15.80 2.79 13.51
CA PRO A 44 -14.68 1.86 13.78
C PRO A 44 -13.40 2.27 13.06
N PRO A 45 -12.22 1.85 13.54
CA PRO A 45 -10.97 2.16 12.85
C PRO A 45 -10.98 1.68 11.41
N SER A 46 -10.83 2.60 10.47
CA SER A 46 -10.94 2.32 9.03
C SER A 46 -10.00 3.20 8.23
N VAL A 47 -9.56 2.66 7.11
CA VAL A 47 -8.66 3.32 6.17
C VAL A 47 -9.20 3.18 4.75
N LEU A 48 -8.70 4.01 3.85
CA LEU A 48 -8.94 3.82 2.43
C LEU A 48 -7.63 3.91 1.64
N VAL A 49 -7.63 3.25 0.49
CA VAL A 49 -6.52 3.31 -0.47
C VAL A 49 -7.08 3.25 -1.89
N CYS A 50 -6.46 3.99 -2.81
CA CYS A 50 -6.82 3.95 -4.22
C CYS A 50 -5.94 2.91 -4.94
N VAL A 51 -6.57 2.03 -5.71
CA VAL A 51 -5.89 0.94 -6.42
C VAL A 51 -6.16 1.06 -7.90
N ASN A 52 -5.09 1.11 -8.71
CA ASN A 52 -5.19 1.15 -10.16
C ASN A 52 -5.74 -0.18 -10.68
N ASN A 53 -6.65 -0.11 -11.66
CA ASN A 53 -7.23 -1.29 -12.30
C ASN A 53 -6.18 -2.18 -12.96
N SER A 54 -5.03 -1.61 -13.35
CA SER A 54 -3.93 -2.36 -13.97
C SER A 54 -2.98 -3.04 -12.96
N ALA A 55 -3.14 -2.77 -11.66
CA ALA A 55 -2.35 -3.44 -10.63
C ALA A 55 -2.82 -4.89 -10.46
N SER A 56 -1.88 -5.84 -10.38
CA SER A 56 -2.21 -7.26 -10.23
C SER A 56 -3.02 -7.56 -8.97
N ILE A 57 -2.79 -6.81 -7.90
CA ILE A 57 -3.52 -6.96 -6.63
C ILE A 57 -4.99 -6.49 -6.72
N HIS A 58 -5.36 -5.73 -7.76
CA HIS A 58 -6.70 -5.15 -7.89
C HIS A 58 -7.81 -6.18 -7.71
N ASP A 59 -7.72 -7.31 -8.40
CA ASP A 59 -8.78 -8.33 -8.39
C ASP A 59 -8.79 -9.17 -7.11
N VAL A 60 -7.72 -9.12 -6.31
CA VAL A 60 -7.63 -9.81 -5.03
C VAL A 60 -8.32 -9.00 -3.92
N LEU A 61 -8.33 -7.68 -4.03
CA LEU A 61 -8.89 -6.78 -3.01
C LEU A 61 -10.38 -6.60 -3.21
N THR A 62 -11.15 -7.61 -2.85
CA THR A 62 -12.61 -7.62 -2.90
C THR A 62 -13.19 -7.77 -1.49
N GLN A 63 -14.48 -7.48 -1.33
CA GLN A 63 -15.16 -7.50 -0.02
C GLN A 63 -14.87 -8.78 0.76
N GLY A 64 -14.51 -8.63 2.02
CA GLY A 64 -14.21 -9.72 2.94
C GLY A 64 -12.78 -10.24 2.89
N LYS A 65 -11.96 -9.77 1.95
CA LYS A 65 -10.55 -10.19 1.81
C LYS A 65 -9.65 -9.42 2.77
N ASN A 66 -8.59 -10.08 3.21
CA ASN A 66 -7.59 -9.48 4.10
C ASN A 66 -6.46 -8.85 3.30
N LEU A 67 -5.91 -7.77 3.83
CA LEU A 67 -4.73 -7.10 3.30
C LEU A 67 -3.91 -6.53 4.45
N CYS A 68 -2.67 -6.19 4.15
CA CYS A 68 -1.83 -5.41 5.05
C CYS A 68 -1.39 -4.13 4.34
N ILE A 69 -1.48 -3.01 5.04
CA ILE A 69 -0.87 -1.75 4.62
C ILE A 69 0.43 -1.61 5.40
N ASN A 70 1.56 -1.65 4.66
CA ASN A 70 2.89 -1.56 5.24
C ASN A 70 3.43 -0.16 4.99
N ILE A 71 3.44 0.69 6.02
CA ILE A 71 4.07 2.00 5.96
C ILE A 71 5.57 1.77 6.08
N LEU A 72 6.35 2.18 5.08
CA LEU A 72 7.78 1.87 5.01
C LEU A 72 8.63 2.81 5.83
N GLN A 73 9.79 2.32 6.27
CA GLN A 73 10.85 3.12 6.86
C GLN A 73 11.79 3.68 5.78
N LYS A 74 12.56 4.71 6.12
CA LYS A 74 13.50 5.39 5.19
C LYS A 74 14.52 4.44 4.55
N ASN A 75 14.93 3.39 5.25
CA ASN A 75 15.86 2.38 4.75
C ASN A 75 15.21 1.29 3.90
N GLN A 76 13.93 1.45 3.55
CA GLN A 76 13.16 0.45 2.79
C GLN A 76 12.77 0.94 1.38
N GLN A 77 13.53 1.89 0.81
CA GLN A 77 13.29 2.37 -0.55
C GLN A 77 13.33 1.26 -1.59
N GLU A 78 14.20 0.27 -1.40
CA GLU A 78 14.31 -0.88 -2.31
C GLU A 78 12.99 -1.64 -2.40
N ILE A 79 12.29 -1.84 -1.28
CA ILE A 79 10.99 -2.51 -1.24
C ILE A 79 9.96 -1.70 -2.02
N SER A 80 9.95 -0.38 -1.84
CA SER A 80 9.06 0.52 -2.58
C SER A 80 9.30 0.42 -4.09
N ASN A 81 10.54 0.48 -4.53
CA ASN A 81 10.91 0.40 -5.95
C ASN A 81 10.53 -0.97 -6.55
N LEU A 82 10.76 -2.04 -5.81
CA LEU A 82 10.45 -3.40 -6.23
C LEU A 82 8.94 -3.59 -6.42
N CYS A 83 8.14 -3.10 -5.48
CA CYS A 83 6.68 -3.27 -5.50
C CYS A 83 5.96 -2.28 -6.43
N SER A 84 6.66 -1.29 -6.99
CA SER A 84 6.12 -0.37 -8.00
C SER A 84 6.47 -0.75 -9.43
N SER A 85 7.44 -1.65 -9.64
CA SER A 85 7.91 -2.05 -10.97
C SER A 85 7.15 -3.28 -11.47
N LYS A 86 6.45 -3.15 -12.59
CA LYS A 86 5.81 -4.31 -13.26
C LYS A 86 6.83 -5.30 -13.80
N GLN A 87 7.97 -4.80 -14.27
CA GLN A 87 9.05 -5.64 -14.81
C GLN A 87 9.68 -6.55 -13.75
N ARG A 88 9.61 -6.15 -12.47
CA ARG A 88 10.18 -6.88 -11.35
C ARG A 88 9.13 -7.60 -10.51
N GLU A 89 7.91 -7.74 -11.00
CA GLU A 89 6.79 -8.31 -10.24
C GLU A 89 7.08 -9.71 -9.71
N SER A 90 7.71 -10.56 -10.52
CA SER A 90 8.08 -11.92 -10.11
C SER A 90 9.12 -11.97 -8.98
N GLN A 91 9.83 -10.86 -8.72
CA GLN A 91 10.88 -10.78 -7.71
C GLN A 91 10.40 -10.19 -6.38
N ARG A 92 9.18 -9.69 -6.32
CA ARG A 92 8.69 -8.92 -5.17
C ARG A 92 8.74 -9.69 -3.85
N PHE A 93 8.56 -11.00 -3.90
CA PHE A 93 8.56 -11.86 -2.72
C PHE A 93 9.75 -12.84 -2.68
N ASP A 94 10.66 -12.76 -3.64
CA ASP A 94 11.88 -13.58 -3.72
C ASP A 94 13.03 -12.91 -2.94
N ASN A 95 12.81 -12.73 -1.64
CA ASN A 95 13.75 -12.05 -0.73
C ASN A 95 13.31 -12.34 0.72
N ASP A 96 14.04 -11.79 1.69
CA ASP A 96 13.76 -11.95 3.12
C ASP A 96 13.03 -10.75 3.77
N PHE A 97 12.52 -9.83 2.96
CA PHE A 97 11.80 -8.65 3.48
C PHE A 97 10.44 -8.97 4.09
N TRP A 98 9.87 -10.11 3.74
CA TRP A 98 8.48 -10.44 4.02
C TRP A 98 8.32 -11.51 5.09
N ASP A 99 7.27 -11.37 5.89
CA ASP A 99 6.67 -12.48 6.62
C ASP A 99 5.42 -12.91 5.83
N THR A 100 5.37 -14.16 5.40
CA THR A 100 4.31 -14.70 4.55
C THR A 100 3.49 -15.79 5.22
N SER A 101 3.63 -15.95 6.53
CA SER A 101 2.95 -17.01 7.29
C SER A 101 1.43 -16.91 7.26
N HIS A 102 0.90 -15.67 7.19
CA HIS A 102 -0.53 -15.36 7.08
C HIS A 102 -0.72 -14.32 5.98
N VAL A 103 -1.42 -13.21 6.27
CA VAL A 103 -1.42 -12.05 5.38
C VAL A 103 0.03 -11.57 5.23
N PRO A 104 0.58 -11.48 4.02
CA PRO A 104 1.98 -11.07 3.88
C PRO A 104 2.19 -9.65 4.38
N PHE A 105 3.28 -9.45 5.12
CA PHE A 105 3.65 -8.11 5.57
C PHE A 105 5.16 -7.89 5.52
N VAL A 106 5.56 -6.63 5.35
CA VAL A 106 6.96 -6.22 5.34
C VAL A 106 7.50 -6.22 6.77
N LYS A 107 8.56 -6.99 7.01
CA LYS A 107 9.24 -7.02 8.31
C LYS A 107 9.91 -5.67 8.59
N LYS A 108 9.91 -5.24 9.85
CA LYS A 108 10.56 -4.01 10.31
C LYS A 108 10.05 -2.74 9.60
N ALA A 109 8.80 -2.74 9.14
CA ALA A 109 8.17 -1.55 8.61
C ALA A 109 7.96 -0.49 9.71
N GLN A 110 7.67 0.75 9.33
CA GLN A 110 7.24 1.78 10.28
C GLN A 110 5.96 1.35 10.98
N SER A 111 4.99 0.86 10.18
CA SER A 111 3.75 0.26 10.70
C SER A 111 3.25 -0.79 9.74
N ASN A 112 2.66 -1.85 10.29
CA ASN A 112 1.86 -2.81 9.55
C ASN A 112 0.42 -2.70 10.06
N ILE A 113 -0.51 -2.40 9.17
CA ILE A 113 -1.93 -2.22 9.49
C ILE A 113 -2.69 -3.36 8.81
N PHE A 114 -3.17 -4.32 9.61
CA PHE A 114 -3.89 -5.49 9.12
C PHE A 114 -5.37 -5.17 9.01
N CYS A 115 -5.92 -5.33 7.81
CA CYS A 115 -7.24 -4.87 7.46
C CYS A 115 -8.08 -5.95 6.77
N LYS A 116 -9.39 -5.71 6.78
CA LYS A 116 -10.34 -6.46 5.97
C LYS A 116 -11.08 -5.49 5.06
N VAL A 117 -11.20 -5.82 3.78
CA VAL A 117 -11.96 -5.02 2.82
C VAL A 117 -13.44 -5.05 3.17
N GLU A 118 -14.01 -3.88 3.43
CA GLU A 118 -15.46 -3.71 3.70
C GLU A 118 -16.21 -3.36 2.43
N GLU A 119 -15.68 -2.46 1.61
CA GLU A 119 -16.34 -1.93 0.42
C GLU A 119 -15.32 -1.51 -0.61
N THR A 120 -15.69 -1.62 -1.89
CA THR A 120 -14.90 -1.07 -3.00
C THR A 120 -15.80 -0.18 -3.86
N ILE A 121 -15.24 0.94 -4.32
CA ILE A 121 -15.93 1.92 -5.16
C ILE A 121 -15.12 2.09 -6.44
N ALA A 122 -15.65 1.63 -7.57
CA ALA A 122 -15.00 1.78 -8.87
C ALA A 122 -15.16 3.22 -9.38
N TYR A 123 -14.06 3.80 -9.84
CA TYR A 123 -14.08 5.12 -10.47
C TYR A 123 -13.03 5.17 -11.59
N HIS A 124 -13.49 5.10 -12.85
CA HIS A 124 -12.62 5.15 -14.04
C HIS A 124 -11.46 4.15 -13.97
N THR A 125 -10.21 4.66 -13.91
CA THR A 125 -9.00 3.83 -13.94
C THR A 125 -8.61 3.23 -12.58
N HIS A 126 -9.33 3.56 -11.53
CA HIS A 126 -9.03 3.15 -10.15
C HIS A 126 -10.27 2.64 -9.43
N LYS A 127 -10.06 2.01 -8.30
CA LYS A 127 -11.10 1.81 -7.29
C LYS A 127 -10.60 2.30 -5.95
N ILE A 128 -11.53 2.76 -5.12
CA ILE A 128 -11.28 3.04 -3.71
C ILE A 128 -11.57 1.76 -2.93
N VAL A 129 -10.61 1.30 -2.15
CA VAL A 129 -10.78 0.18 -1.23
C VAL A 129 -10.95 0.77 0.17
N ILE A 130 -12.11 0.53 0.78
CA ILE A 130 -12.39 0.90 2.17
C ILE A 130 -12.21 -0.36 3.01
N ALA A 131 -11.37 -0.28 4.04
CA ALA A 131 -11.03 -1.42 4.87
C ALA A 131 -11.11 -1.10 6.35
N SER A 132 -11.70 -2.01 7.12
CA SER A 132 -11.67 -1.95 8.58
C SER A 132 -10.32 -2.46 9.10
N VAL A 133 -9.81 -1.81 10.13
CA VAL A 133 -8.54 -2.20 10.76
C VAL A 133 -8.81 -3.23 11.85
N GLU A 134 -8.21 -4.41 11.72
CA GLU A 134 -8.34 -5.49 12.70
C GLU A 134 -7.23 -5.43 13.76
N SER A 135 -6.00 -5.09 13.35
CA SER A 135 -4.85 -4.94 14.25
C SER A 135 -3.77 -4.11 13.57
N SER A 136 -2.83 -3.62 14.37
CA SER A 136 -1.65 -2.94 13.84
C SER A 136 -0.47 -3.12 14.79
N GLN A 137 0.73 -3.00 14.22
CA GLN A 137 1.98 -2.92 14.96
C GLN A 137 2.83 -1.82 14.36
N SER A 138 3.60 -1.13 15.19
CA SER A 138 4.40 0.01 14.76
C SER A 138 5.76 0.01 15.44
N ALA A 139 6.77 0.58 14.78
CA ALA A 139 8.05 0.86 15.39
C ALA A 139 7.91 1.98 16.44
N ASP A 140 8.80 1.99 17.44
CA ASP A 140 8.73 2.94 18.54
C ASP A 140 9.08 4.37 18.13
N THR A 141 9.91 4.53 17.10
CA THR A 141 10.44 5.83 16.67
C THR A 141 9.99 6.16 15.26
N PHE A 142 9.58 7.39 15.02
CA PHE A 142 9.20 7.88 13.69
C PHE A 142 10.40 7.88 12.74
N ASN A 143 10.32 7.09 11.70
CA ASN A 143 11.32 7.02 10.63
C ASN A 143 10.66 6.70 9.28
N THR A 144 9.50 7.28 9.04
CA THR A 144 8.67 6.98 7.85
C THR A 144 9.33 7.45 6.57
N LEU A 145 9.30 6.58 5.55
CA LEU A 145 9.70 6.94 4.19
C LEU A 145 8.65 7.87 3.59
N MET A 146 9.08 9.05 3.15
CA MET A 146 8.22 10.08 2.57
C MET A 146 8.57 10.32 1.11
N TYR A 147 7.59 10.75 0.33
CA TYR A 147 7.72 11.01 -1.09
C TYR A 147 7.00 12.32 -1.45
N ALA A 148 7.67 13.17 -2.20
CA ALA A 148 7.10 14.39 -2.77
C ALA A 148 7.93 14.86 -3.95
N ASP A 149 7.34 15.63 -4.83
CA ASP A 149 8.02 16.25 -5.98
C ASP A 149 8.83 15.26 -6.83
N GLY A 150 8.31 14.06 -6.99
CA GLY A 150 8.90 13.03 -7.84
C GLY A 150 10.07 12.28 -7.22
N GLY A 151 10.27 12.35 -5.90
CA GLY A 151 11.38 11.67 -5.24
C GLY A 151 11.13 11.36 -3.76
N TYR A 152 11.99 10.51 -3.22
CA TYR A 152 11.97 10.24 -1.79
C TYR A 152 12.58 11.42 -1.02
N LEU A 153 12.04 11.70 0.15
CA LEU A 153 12.54 12.73 1.05
C LEU A 153 13.49 12.11 2.08
N ASP A 154 14.52 12.88 2.45
CA ASP A 154 15.49 12.49 3.48
C ASP A 154 14.91 12.59 4.90
#